data_d225321dfbc187a486675670ac1d4542
#
_entry.id   d225321dfbc187a486675670ac1d4542
#
_cell.length_a   1.000
_cell.length_b   1.000
_cell.length_c   1.000
_cell.angle_alpha   90.00
_cell.angle_beta   90.00
_cell.angle_gamma   90.00
#
_symmetry.space_group_name_H-M   'P 1'
#
loop_
_entity.id
_entity.type
_entity.pdbx_description
1 polymer ?
#
loop_
_entity_poly.entity_id
_entity_poly.type
_entity_poly.pdbx_seq_one_letter_code
_entity_poly.pdbx_strand_id
1 'polypeptide(L)'
;MLLCCFVLWRIVPKGYFRKKKPETSRPAGEWAVSIPTHENPVVVGNPFRGIFIAGAAGSGKSESVAVPLLLEFIRKGFAGIVYDFKFPALDNDISSFLNATGSDLRHFRLNFSNPYRTDFVNPIQPEYVPNTSYAREYAVSIVANLTKESIKNPDFWSRSATDVLTACIWYLREEHPEICDIPHVLAMVGSNGTALLNTLQKNIITEQMVRSVYDALQRGADNQVSGVLGTLQGAVAQINTPEMMWVFSRPGCPLDVNNPDHPAILTVATNPTTSQTLSPLCSLVITVATKLMNQCLGKKKKNVVLWRDVRFVILLPGFVRMVGDPPRSAGHAISFCNNRLAVFMV
;
A
#
# COMPACT_ATOMS: atom_id res chain seq x y z
N MET A 1 -17.47 -10.68 -33.41
CA MET A 1 -16.09 -10.95 -32.96
C MET A 1 -15.12 -11.25 -34.11
N LEU A 2 -15.47 -12.02 -35.11
CA LEU A 2 -14.62 -12.31 -36.29
C LEU A 2 -14.31 -11.10 -37.17
N LEU A 3 -15.23 -10.15 -37.30
CA LEU A 3 -15.03 -8.95 -38.14
C LEU A 3 -13.97 -7.98 -37.59
N CYS A 4 -13.86 -7.84 -36.26
CA CYS A 4 -12.85 -6.99 -35.63
C CYS A 4 -11.42 -7.54 -35.82
N CYS A 5 -11.25 -8.86 -35.85
CA CYS A 5 -9.94 -9.46 -36.10
C CYS A 5 -9.48 -9.24 -37.55
N PHE A 6 -10.43 -9.19 -38.51
CA PHE A 6 -10.11 -8.96 -39.93
C PHE A 6 -9.71 -7.51 -40.23
N VAL A 7 -10.29 -6.55 -39.52
CA VAL A 7 -9.95 -5.11 -39.67
C VAL A 7 -8.58 -4.82 -39.05
N LEU A 8 -8.26 -5.40 -37.90
CA LEU A 8 -6.94 -5.25 -37.27
C LEU A 8 -5.82 -5.89 -38.12
N TRP A 9 -6.10 -6.99 -38.83
CA TRP A 9 -5.10 -7.63 -39.69
C TRP A 9 -4.75 -6.80 -40.93
N ARG A 10 -5.64 -5.89 -41.40
CA ARG A 10 -5.38 -4.97 -42.52
C ARG A 10 -4.69 -3.67 -42.14
N ILE A 11 -4.76 -3.26 -40.86
CA ILE A 11 -4.23 -2.00 -40.38
C ILE A 11 -2.81 -2.15 -39.83
N VAL A 12 -2.43 -3.35 -39.37
CA VAL A 12 -1.09 -3.61 -38.85
C VAL A 12 -0.15 -3.89 -40.02
N PRO A 13 0.92 -3.09 -40.21
CA PRO A 13 1.91 -3.30 -41.28
C PRO A 13 2.49 -4.72 -41.21
N LYS A 14 2.57 -5.39 -42.34
CA LYS A 14 3.10 -6.80 -42.47
C LYS A 14 4.53 -7.04 -41.97
N GLY A 15 5.08 -6.19 -41.15
CA GLY A 15 6.37 -6.33 -40.47
C GLY A 15 6.32 -6.17 -38.97
N TYR A 16 5.14 -5.82 -38.42
CA TYR A 16 5.03 -5.52 -36.98
C TYR A 16 5.25 -6.77 -36.10
N PHE A 17 4.89 -7.94 -36.61
CA PHE A 17 5.11 -9.23 -35.96
C PHE A 17 6.36 -9.98 -36.53
N ARG A 18 7.31 -9.25 -37.08
CA ARG A 18 8.58 -9.88 -37.44
C ARG A 18 9.17 -10.45 -36.15
N LYS A 19 9.20 -11.78 -36.03
CA LYS A 19 9.93 -12.47 -34.98
C LYS A 19 11.34 -11.90 -34.98
N LYS A 20 11.67 -11.01 -34.00
CA LYS A 20 13.07 -10.70 -33.75
C LYS A 20 13.75 -12.04 -33.57
N LYS A 21 14.82 -12.29 -34.34
CA LYS A 21 15.72 -13.40 -34.03
C LYS A 21 15.99 -13.33 -32.53
N PRO A 22 15.93 -14.45 -31.79
CA PRO A 22 16.27 -14.43 -30.39
C PRO A 22 17.64 -13.75 -30.29
N GLU A 23 17.69 -12.60 -29.65
CA GLU A 23 18.96 -11.98 -29.29
C GLU A 23 19.71 -13.06 -28.52
N THR A 24 20.88 -13.43 -29.04
CA THR A 24 21.81 -14.36 -28.39
C THR A 24 21.84 -13.98 -26.92
N SER A 25 21.40 -14.90 -26.08
CA SER A 25 21.11 -14.71 -24.68
C SER A 25 22.23 -13.92 -24.00
N ARG A 26 22.00 -12.64 -23.71
CA ARG A 26 22.86 -11.93 -22.76
C ARG A 26 22.86 -12.76 -21.49
N PRO A 27 24.01 -13.00 -20.86
CA PRO A 27 24.04 -13.76 -19.62
C PRO A 27 23.02 -13.15 -18.67
N ALA A 28 22.15 -13.98 -18.12
CA ALA A 28 21.11 -13.53 -17.19
C ALA A 28 21.84 -12.82 -16.05
N GLY A 29 21.54 -11.53 -15.83
CA GLY A 29 22.14 -10.78 -14.72
C GLY A 29 21.82 -11.48 -13.40
N GLU A 30 22.60 -11.20 -12.37
CA GLU A 30 22.45 -11.75 -11.01
C GLU A 30 20.99 -11.73 -10.52
N TRP A 31 20.25 -10.70 -10.90
CA TRP A 31 18.84 -10.46 -10.49
C TRP A 31 17.81 -10.99 -11.49
N ALA A 32 18.24 -11.62 -12.57
CA ALA A 32 17.31 -12.18 -13.54
C ALA A 32 16.42 -13.23 -12.87
N VAL A 33 15.13 -13.16 -13.12
CA VAL A 33 14.14 -14.15 -12.64
C VAL A 33 13.58 -14.95 -13.81
N SER A 34 13.24 -16.19 -13.55
CA SER A 34 12.75 -17.11 -14.58
C SER A 34 11.34 -17.59 -14.28
N ILE A 35 10.50 -17.61 -15.30
CA ILE A 35 9.17 -18.19 -15.24
C ILE A 35 9.26 -19.53 -15.96
N PRO A 36 8.94 -20.66 -15.31
CA PRO A 36 8.98 -21.98 -15.95
C PRO A 36 7.94 -22.06 -17.06
N THR A 37 8.28 -22.71 -18.15
CA THR A 37 7.36 -23.07 -19.24
C THR A 37 7.62 -24.51 -19.66
N HIS A 38 6.77 -25.05 -20.53
CA HIS A 38 6.92 -26.42 -21.02
C HIS A 38 8.19 -26.61 -21.87
N GLU A 39 8.68 -25.56 -22.53
CA GLU A 39 9.88 -25.63 -23.36
C GLU A 39 11.08 -24.98 -22.67
N ASN A 40 11.27 -23.70 -22.91
CA ASN A 40 12.35 -22.92 -22.34
C ASN A 40 11.80 -21.87 -21.36
N PRO A 41 12.41 -21.68 -20.18
CA PRO A 41 11.94 -20.70 -19.23
C PRO A 41 11.99 -19.28 -19.83
N VAL A 42 10.97 -18.49 -19.53
CA VAL A 42 10.97 -17.05 -19.84
C VAL A 42 11.83 -16.33 -18.83
N VAL A 43 12.94 -15.76 -19.27
CA VAL A 43 13.87 -15.04 -18.39
C VAL A 43 13.62 -13.54 -18.45
N VAL A 44 13.31 -12.95 -17.30
CA VAL A 44 13.22 -11.50 -17.10
C VAL A 44 14.56 -11.02 -16.58
N GLY A 45 15.39 -10.47 -17.45
CA GLY A 45 16.78 -10.09 -17.15
C GLY A 45 16.92 -8.90 -16.20
N ASN A 46 15.91 -8.01 -16.14
CA ASN A 46 15.89 -6.87 -15.23
C ASN A 46 14.48 -6.67 -14.65
N PRO A 47 14.16 -7.35 -13.54
CA PRO A 47 12.84 -7.24 -12.92
C PRO A 47 12.56 -5.87 -12.30
N PHE A 48 13.59 -5.04 -12.03
CA PHE A 48 13.43 -3.72 -11.41
C PHE A 48 12.69 -2.70 -12.29
N ARG A 49 12.48 -3.01 -13.57
CA ARG A 49 11.65 -2.18 -14.47
C ARG A 49 10.15 -2.38 -14.27
N GLY A 50 9.76 -3.28 -13.39
CA GLY A 50 8.38 -3.69 -13.19
C GLY A 50 7.92 -4.75 -14.20
N ILE A 51 6.96 -5.56 -13.78
CA ILE A 51 6.36 -6.63 -14.58
C ILE A 51 4.84 -6.38 -14.55
N PHE A 52 4.24 -6.28 -15.73
CA PHE A 52 2.81 -6.15 -15.90
C PHE A 52 2.24 -7.42 -16.51
N ILE A 53 1.25 -8.04 -15.85
CA ILE A 53 0.62 -9.28 -16.25
C ILE A 53 -0.86 -9.01 -16.55
N ALA A 54 -1.26 -9.13 -17.80
CA ALA A 54 -2.64 -8.94 -18.23
C ALA A 54 -3.23 -10.21 -18.84
N GLY A 55 -4.50 -10.43 -18.61
CA GLY A 55 -5.24 -11.57 -19.19
C GLY A 55 -6.67 -11.65 -18.64
N ALA A 56 -7.53 -12.38 -19.32
CA ALA A 56 -8.93 -12.57 -18.91
C ALA A 56 -9.05 -13.31 -17.57
N ALA A 57 -10.18 -13.19 -16.90
CA ALA A 57 -10.46 -13.99 -15.71
C ALA A 57 -10.36 -15.50 -16.05
N GLY A 58 -9.76 -16.27 -15.14
CA GLY A 58 -9.56 -17.71 -15.36
C GLY A 58 -8.47 -18.09 -16.36
N SER A 59 -7.70 -17.13 -16.91
CA SER A 59 -6.62 -17.41 -17.87
C SER A 59 -5.34 -18.04 -17.27
N GLY A 60 -5.32 -18.37 -15.98
CA GLY A 60 -4.16 -18.95 -15.32
C GLY A 60 -3.05 -17.98 -14.94
N LYS A 61 -3.28 -16.66 -15.00
CA LYS A 61 -2.26 -15.63 -14.66
C LYS A 61 -1.57 -15.86 -13.33
N SER A 62 -2.36 -16.18 -12.31
CA SER A 62 -1.83 -16.39 -10.95
C SER A 62 -0.90 -17.60 -10.93
N GLU A 63 -1.40 -18.75 -11.33
CA GLU A 63 -0.70 -20.03 -11.26
C GLU A 63 0.50 -20.11 -12.20
N SER A 64 0.34 -19.60 -13.43
CA SER A 64 1.36 -19.76 -14.46
C SER A 64 2.46 -18.70 -14.43
N VAL A 65 2.20 -17.52 -13.84
CA VAL A 65 3.14 -16.39 -13.90
C VAL A 65 3.39 -15.78 -12.54
N ALA A 66 2.34 -15.38 -11.80
CA ALA A 66 2.54 -14.59 -10.59
C ALA A 66 3.11 -15.41 -9.44
N VAL A 67 2.57 -16.59 -9.17
CA VAL A 67 3.08 -17.49 -8.12
C VAL A 67 4.51 -17.92 -8.42
N PRO A 68 4.86 -18.45 -9.62
CA PRO A 68 6.24 -18.76 -9.95
C PRO A 68 7.20 -17.60 -9.81
N LEU A 69 6.81 -16.39 -10.23
CA LEU A 69 7.62 -15.17 -10.03
C LEU A 69 7.82 -14.82 -8.56
N LEU A 70 6.74 -14.87 -7.77
CA LEU A 70 6.79 -14.60 -6.34
C LEU A 70 7.75 -15.56 -5.62
N LEU A 71 7.61 -16.85 -5.88
CA LEU A 71 8.48 -17.86 -5.29
C LEU A 71 9.94 -17.71 -5.73
N GLU A 72 10.18 -17.35 -6.99
CA GLU A 72 11.52 -17.06 -7.48
C GLU A 72 12.13 -15.82 -6.83
N PHE A 73 11.35 -14.76 -6.56
CA PHE A 73 11.80 -13.61 -5.79
C PHE A 73 12.17 -14.02 -4.37
N ILE A 74 11.32 -14.78 -3.69
CA ILE A 74 11.58 -15.27 -2.33
C ILE A 74 12.84 -16.14 -2.32
N ARG A 75 13.00 -17.05 -3.27
CA ARG A 75 14.19 -17.90 -3.43
C ARG A 75 15.47 -17.09 -3.57
N LYS A 76 15.39 -15.92 -4.20
CA LYS A 76 16.51 -14.98 -4.36
C LYS A 76 16.67 -14.01 -3.17
N GLY A 77 15.94 -14.20 -2.09
CA GLY A 77 16.04 -13.40 -0.88
C GLY A 77 15.41 -12.00 -0.95
N PHE A 78 14.50 -11.77 -1.92
CA PHE A 78 13.77 -10.52 -1.99
C PHE A 78 12.81 -10.39 -0.80
N ALA A 79 12.82 -9.23 -0.17
CA ALA A 79 11.85 -8.81 0.83
C ALA A 79 10.83 -7.87 0.22
N GLY A 80 9.60 -7.83 0.74
CA GLY A 80 8.60 -6.94 0.17
C GLY A 80 7.16 -7.18 0.63
N ILE A 81 6.23 -6.60 -0.13
CA ILE A 81 4.81 -6.57 0.17
C ILE A 81 4.05 -7.38 -0.88
N VAL A 82 3.15 -8.23 -0.40
CA VAL A 82 2.20 -8.99 -1.22
C VAL A 82 0.78 -8.57 -0.84
N TYR A 83 0.02 -8.04 -1.79
CA TYR A 83 -1.40 -7.78 -1.59
C TYR A 83 -2.21 -8.98 -2.08
N ASP A 84 -2.77 -9.75 -1.15
CA ASP A 84 -3.57 -10.93 -1.45
C ASP A 84 -5.07 -10.63 -1.40
N PHE A 85 -5.65 -10.33 -2.57
CA PHE A 85 -7.07 -10.03 -2.72
C PHE A 85 -7.98 -11.25 -2.50
N LYS A 86 -7.44 -12.45 -2.67
CA LYS A 86 -8.14 -13.72 -2.47
C LYS A 86 -7.54 -14.52 -1.32
N PHE A 87 -7.18 -13.81 -0.26
CA PHE A 87 -6.59 -14.45 0.90
C PHE A 87 -7.39 -15.72 1.31
N PRO A 88 -6.74 -16.85 1.61
CA PRO A 88 -5.28 -17.01 1.87
C PRO A 88 -4.48 -17.64 0.72
N ALA A 89 -4.82 -17.42 -0.53
CA ALA A 89 -4.19 -18.13 -1.65
C ALA A 89 -2.67 -17.93 -1.71
N LEU A 90 -2.21 -16.69 -1.89
CA LEU A 90 -0.77 -16.39 -1.95
C LEU A 90 -0.07 -16.57 -0.60
N ASP A 91 -0.76 -16.31 0.49
CA ASP A 91 -0.23 -16.52 1.85
C ASP A 91 0.16 -17.98 2.09
N ASN A 92 -0.68 -18.91 1.65
CA ASN A 92 -0.40 -20.34 1.75
C ASN A 92 0.80 -20.75 0.89
N ASP A 93 0.89 -20.24 -0.35
CA ASP A 93 2.01 -20.51 -1.24
C ASP A 93 3.34 -20.01 -0.64
N ILE A 94 3.35 -18.79 -0.12
CA ILE A 94 4.53 -18.21 0.54
C ILE A 94 4.93 -19.04 1.75
N SER A 95 3.98 -19.35 2.64
CA SER A 95 4.24 -20.09 3.86
C SER A 95 4.78 -21.50 3.57
N SER A 96 4.17 -22.19 2.60
CA SER A 96 4.59 -23.51 2.18
C SER A 96 6.00 -23.50 1.60
N PHE A 97 6.30 -22.49 0.78
CA PHE A 97 7.62 -22.34 0.15
C PHE A 97 8.72 -22.01 1.18
N LEU A 98 8.47 -21.08 2.11
CA LEU A 98 9.43 -20.73 3.16
C LEU A 98 9.73 -21.94 4.05
N ASN A 99 8.70 -22.70 4.43
CA ASN A 99 8.88 -23.93 5.20
C ASN A 99 9.67 -24.99 4.43
N ALA A 100 9.38 -25.19 3.14
CA ALA A 100 10.04 -26.19 2.31
C ALA A 100 11.50 -25.85 2.03
N THR A 101 11.85 -24.57 1.95
CA THR A 101 13.21 -24.11 1.65
C THR A 101 14.05 -23.80 2.88
N GLY A 102 13.47 -23.82 4.07
CA GLY A 102 14.15 -23.42 5.30
C GLY A 102 14.65 -21.97 5.28
N SER A 103 13.91 -21.09 4.61
CA SER A 103 14.31 -19.67 4.48
C SER A 103 14.17 -18.94 5.79
N ASP A 104 15.17 -18.09 6.12
CA ASP A 104 15.17 -17.22 7.32
C ASP A 104 14.30 -15.96 7.15
N LEU A 105 13.65 -15.77 5.99
CA LEU A 105 12.75 -14.63 5.77
C LEU A 105 11.52 -14.76 6.67
N ARG A 106 11.28 -13.72 7.47
CA ARG A 106 10.06 -13.64 8.27
C ARG A 106 8.85 -13.35 7.38
N HIS A 107 7.73 -13.96 7.69
CA HIS A 107 6.47 -13.76 6.99
C HIS A 107 5.42 -13.22 7.95
N PHE A 108 4.98 -12.00 7.73
CA PHE A 108 3.91 -11.33 8.47
C PHE A 108 2.64 -11.25 7.65
N ARG A 109 1.50 -11.32 8.34
CA ARG A 109 0.16 -11.32 7.75
C ARG A 109 -0.70 -10.26 8.39
N LEU A 110 -1.26 -9.36 7.60
CA LEU A 110 -2.26 -8.42 8.08
C LEU A 110 -3.60 -8.79 7.45
N ASN A 111 -4.48 -9.37 8.27
CA ASN A 111 -5.80 -9.84 7.87
C ASN A 111 -6.88 -9.17 8.72
N PHE A 112 -7.45 -8.10 8.24
CA PHE A 112 -8.51 -7.36 8.91
C PHE A 112 -9.85 -8.11 8.96
N SER A 113 -10.01 -9.20 8.20
CA SER A 113 -11.24 -10.00 8.21
C SER A 113 -11.23 -11.11 9.28
N ASN A 114 -10.08 -11.40 9.86
CA ASN A 114 -9.95 -12.45 10.87
C ASN A 114 -8.88 -12.11 11.90
N PRO A 115 -9.29 -11.54 13.06
CA PRO A 115 -8.37 -11.14 14.12
C PRO A 115 -7.59 -12.29 14.78
N TYR A 116 -8.01 -13.55 14.58
CA TYR A 116 -7.29 -14.73 15.08
C TYR A 116 -6.15 -15.19 14.15
N ARG A 117 -6.08 -14.66 12.94
CA ARG A 117 -5.07 -15.03 11.94
C ARG A 117 -4.44 -13.76 11.34
N THR A 118 -3.96 -12.89 12.18
CA THR A 118 -3.32 -11.63 11.80
C THR A 118 -2.20 -11.29 12.75
N ASP A 119 -1.19 -10.65 12.24
CA ASP A 119 -0.20 -9.94 13.04
C ASP A 119 -0.74 -8.55 13.40
N PHE A 120 -0.12 -7.92 14.40
CA PHE A 120 -0.40 -6.55 14.77
C PHE A 120 0.49 -5.60 13.98
N VAL A 121 0.04 -4.37 13.81
CA VAL A 121 0.83 -3.30 13.20
C VAL A 121 0.37 -1.93 13.70
N ASN A 122 1.31 -1.05 13.97
CA ASN A 122 1.01 0.36 14.15
C ASN A 122 1.61 1.16 12.98
N PRO A 123 0.80 1.58 11.99
CA PRO A 123 1.29 2.27 10.80
C PRO A 123 1.69 3.73 11.06
N ILE A 124 1.30 4.29 12.21
CA ILE A 124 1.60 5.67 12.61
C ILE A 124 2.42 5.76 13.90
N GLN A 125 3.12 4.68 14.27
CA GLN A 125 4.04 4.78 15.41
C GLN A 125 5.04 5.92 15.19
N PRO A 126 5.53 6.57 16.26
CA PRO A 126 6.32 7.80 16.18
C PRO A 126 7.49 7.76 15.19
N GLU A 127 8.16 6.61 15.07
CA GLU A 127 9.28 6.40 14.15
C GLU A 127 8.87 6.46 12.68
N TYR A 128 7.61 6.16 12.37
CA TYR A 128 7.06 6.21 11.00
C TYR A 128 6.49 7.58 10.63
N VAL A 129 6.40 8.51 11.61
CA VAL A 129 5.92 9.88 11.44
C VAL A 129 7.03 10.89 11.79
N PRO A 130 8.12 10.95 11.03
CA PRO A 130 9.27 11.79 11.38
C PRO A 130 9.00 13.30 11.31
N ASN A 131 7.98 13.72 10.56
CA ASN A 131 7.58 15.11 10.42
C ASN A 131 6.10 15.24 9.99
N THR A 132 5.60 16.48 10.01
CA THR A 132 4.21 16.82 9.68
C THR A 132 3.79 16.43 8.26
N SER A 133 4.73 16.40 7.30
CA SER A 133 4.44 15.97 5.93
C SER A 133 4.03 14.50 5.86
N TYR A 134 4.64 13.64 6.70
CA TYR A 134 4.26 12.23 6.80
C TYR A 134 2.87 12.08 7.43
N ALA A 135 2.60 12.81 8.52
CA ALA A 135 1.27 12.83 9.13
C ALA A 135 0.20 13.23 8.11
N ARG A 136 0.49 14.28 7.30
CA ARG A 136 -0.42 14.75 6.25
C ARG A 136 -0.66 13.70 5.17
N GLU A 137 0.37 13.05 4.68
CA GLU A 137 0.22 12.04 3.63
C GLU A 137 -0.55 10.79 4.13
N TYR A 138 -0.39 10.44 5.40
CA TYR A 138 -1.17 9.35 5.99
C TYR A 138 -2.64 9.76 6.17
N ALA A 139 -2.90 10.97 6.63
CA ALA A 139 -4.25 11.53 6.69
C ALA A 139 -4.91 11.59 5.31
N VAL A 140 -4.18 12.07 4.28
CA VAL A 140 -4.65 12.07 2.88
C VAL A 140 -4.98 10.65 2.42
N SER A 141 -4.11 9.67 2.71
CA SER A 141 -4.34 8.27 2.32
C SER A 141 -5.62 7.71 2.95
N ILE A 142 -5.90 8.04 4.21
CA ILE A 142 -7.13 7.62 4.91
C ILE A 142 -8.35 8.31 4.29
N VAL A 143 -8.38 9.64 4.28
CA VAL A 143 -9.55 10.43 3.85
C VAL A 143 -9.88 10.16 2.38
N ALA A 144 -8.88 10.16 1.49
CA ALA A 144 -9.10 9.94 0.06
C ALA A 144 -9.69 8.54 -0.24
N ASN A 145 -9.27 7.51 0.48
CA ASN A 145 -9.82 6.17 0.28
C ASN A 145 -11.23 5.99 0.88
N LEU A 146 -11.60 6.81 1.87
CA LEU A 146 -12.93 6.79 2.49
C LEU A 146 -13.93 7.67 1.75
N THR A 147 -13.47 8.75 1.10
CA THR A 147 -14.30 9.72 0.38
C THR A 147 -13.91 9.73 -1.10
N LYS A 148 -14.27 8.68 -1.84
CA LYS A 148 -13.83 8.45 -3.24
C LYS A 148 -14.15 9.61 -4.20
N GLU A 149 -15.21 10.34 -3.96
CA GLU A 149 -15.61 11.51 -4.77
C GLU A 149 -14.61 12.68 -4.60
N SER A 150 -14.02 12.81 -3.42
CA SER A 150 -13.06 13.86 -3.08
C SER A 150 -11.67 13.65 -3.69
N ILE A 151 -11.38 12.46 -4.23
CA ILE A 151 -10.08 12.18 -4.89
C ILE A 151 -9.92 13.04 -6.15
N LYS A 152 -10.99 13.19 -6.93
CA LYS A 152 -10.93 13.90 -8.22
C LYS A 152 -10.93 15.43 -8.03
N ASN A 153 -11.73 15.91 -7.09
CA ASN A 153 -11.86 17.33 -6.77
C ASN A 153 -12.04 17.48 -5.26
N PRO A 154 -10.95 17.60 -4.48
CA PRO A 154 -11.05 17.81 -3.04
C PRO A 154 -11.73 19.14 -2.78
N ASP A 155 -12.92 19.08 -2.18
CA ASP A 155 -13.68 20.23 -1.75
C ASP A 155 -13.12 20.83 -0.45
N PHE A 156 -13.72 21.92 -0.01
CA PHE A 156 -13.33 22.59 1.25
C PHE A 156 -13.45 21.62 2.44
N TRP A 157 -14.53 20.84 2.50
CA TRP A 157 -14.83 19.96 3.63
C TRP A 157 -13.80 18.84 3.76
N SER A 158 -13.47 18.18 2.67
CA SER A 158 -12.47 17.10 2.64
C SER A 158 -11.06 17.59 2.94
N ARG A 159 -10.70 18.80 2.48
CA ARG A 159 -9.40 19.40 2.81
C ARG A 159 -9.30 19.74 4.29
N SER A 160 -10.32 20.40 4.85
CA SER A 160 -10.35 20.75 6.27
C SER A 160 -10.42 19.50 7.16
N ALA A 161 -11.17 18.46 6.76
CA ALA A 161 -11.18 17.17 7.44
C ALA A 161 -9.78 16.51 7.45
N THR A 162 -9.05 16.60 6.33
CA THR A 162 -7.67 16.11 6.24
C THR A 162 -6.73 16.89 7.15
N ASP A 163 -6.91 18.21 7.25
CA ASP A 163 -6.10 19.05 8.13
C ASP A 163 -6.33 18.71 9.61
N VAL A 164 -7.59 18.50 10.01
CA VAL A 164 -7.93 18.06 11.39
C VAL A 164 -7.35 16.67 11.67
N LEU A 165 -7.47 15.71 10.75
CA LEU A 165 -6.90 14.37 10.93
C LEU A 165 -5.37 14.41 11.00
N THR A 166 -4.74 15.25 10.19
CA THR A 166 -3.29 15.47 10.24
C THR A 166 -2.87 16.00 11.61
N ALA A 167 -3.62 16.98 12.13
CA ALA A 167 -3.38 17.54 13.45
C ALA A 167 -3.55 16.50 14.57
N CYS A 168 -4.56 15.62 14.49
CA CYS A 168 -4.74 14.54 15.46
C CYS A 168 -3.54 13.58 15.47
N ILE A 169 -3.09 13.13 14.29
CA ILE A 169 -1.92 12.24 14.17
C ILE A 169 -0.67 12.92 14.73
N TRP A 170 -0.44 14.19 14.37
CA TRP A 170 0.73 14.93 14.81
C TRP A 170 0.69 15.23 16.32
N TYR A 171 -0.48 15.58 16.85
CA TYR A 171 -0.67 15.82 18.29
C TYR A 171 -0.32 14.59 19.12
N LEU A 172 -0.84 13.42 18.76
CA LEU A 172 -0.50 12.19 19.48
C LEU A 172 0.99 11.86 19.34
N ARG A 173 1.56 12.05 18.18
CA ARG A 173 3.00 11.81 17.94
C ARG A 173 3.90 12.68 18.83
N GLU A 174 3.55 13.94 19.05
CA GLU A 174 4.36 14.90 19.83
C GLU A 174 4.09 14.81 21.33
N GLU A 175 2.83 14.82 21.70
CA GLU A 175 2.42 14.97 23.11
C GLU A 175 2.19 13.62 23.81
N HIS A 176 1.83 12.58 23.05
CA HIS A 176 1.45 11.27 23.58
C HIS A 176 1.99 10.13 22.69
N PRO A 177 3.31 10.02 22.51
CA PRO A 177 3.92 9.03 21.62
C PRO A 177 3.59 7.58 21.99
N GLU A 178 3.29 7.31 23.26
CA GLU A 178 2.94 5.98 23.78
C GLU A 178 1.58 5.47 23.28
N ILE A 179 0.70 6.37 22.89
CA ILE A 179 -0.63 6.06 22.34
C ILE A 179 -0.81 6.60 20.91
N CYS A 180 0.29 6.85 20.21
CA CYS A 180 0.23 7.28 18.81
C CYS A 180 -0.08 6.09 17.91
N ASP A 181 -1.36 5.75 17.81
CA ASP A 181 -1.91 4.68 16.99
C ASP A 181 -3.26 5.07 16.37
N ILE A 182 -3.70 4.29 15.38
CA ILE A 182 -4.98 4.57 14.68
C ILE A 182 -6.20 4.53 15.62
N PRO A 183 -6.36 3.54 16.51
CA PRO A 183 -7.45 3.53 17.48
C PRO A 183 -7.59 4.83 18.29
N HIS A 184 -6.48 5.36 18.82
CA HIS A 184 -6.52 6.60 19.61
C HIS A 184 -6.79 7.83 18.73
N VAL A 185 -6.26 7.89 17.51
CA VAL A 185 -6.62 8.93 16.53
C VAL A 185 -8.13 8.91 16.27
N LEU A 186 -8.73 7.75 16.05
CA LEU A 186 -10.17 7.63 15.78
C LEU A 186 -11.01 7.97 17.02
N ALA A 187 -10.56 7.58 18.21
CA ALA A 187 -11.21 7.96 19.46
C ALA A 187 -11.18 9.49 19.66
N MET A 188 -10.05 10.12 19.34
CA MET A 188 -9.88 11.58 19.39
C MET A 188 -10.82 12.28 18.40
N VAL A 189 -10.90 11.81 17.15
CA VAL A 189 -11.84 12.34 16.13
C VAL A 189 -13.30 12.13 16.53
N GLY A 190 -13.62 10.99 17.16
CA GLY A 190 -14.97 10.67 17.64
C GLY A 190 -15.40 11.43 18.90
N SER A 191 -14.51 12.19 19.53
CA SER A 191 -14.80 12.97 20.72
C SER A 191 -15.66 14.22 20.42
N ASN A 192 -16.05 14.95 21.47
CA ASN A 192 -16.74 16.23 21.29
C ASN A 192 -15.89 17.20 20.46
N GLY A 193 -16.47 17.79 19.40
CA GLY A 193 -15.74 18.63 18.46
C GLY A 193 -15.08 19.86 19.10
N THR A 194 -15.74 20.52 20.05
CA THR A 194 -15.15 21.64 20.78
C THR A 194 -13.98 21.18 21.64
N ALA A 195 -14.12 20.05 22.33
CA ALA A 195 -13.05 19.47 23.14
C ALA A 195 -11.85 19.07 22.28
N LEU A 196 -12.10 18.46 21.12
CA LEU A 196 -11.07 18.12 20.14
C LEU A 196 -10.29 19.35 19.70
N LEU A 197 -10.98 20.39 19.21
CA LEU A 197 -10.34 21.61 18.72
C LEU A 197 -9.56 22.32 19.83
N ASN A 198 -10.11 22.41 21.05
CA ASN A 198 -9.41 22.97 22.20
C ASN A 198 -8.17 22.17 22.59
N THR A 199 -8.20 20.84 22.40
CA THR A 199 -7.02 19.99 22.64
C THR A 199 -5.93 20.28 21.61
N LEU A 200 -6.29 20.37 20.33
CA LEU A 200 -5.34 20.67 19.27
C LEU A 200 -4.74 22.08 19.33
N GLN A 201 -5.35 23.02 20.06
CA GLN A 201 -4.79 24.35 20.33
C GLN A 201 -3.61 24.32 21.33
N LYS A 202 -3.42 23.24 22.08
CA LYS A 202 -2.35 23.14 23.08
C LYS A 202 -0.95 22.98 22.48
N ASN A 203 -0.86 22.53 21.23
CA ASN A 203 0.41 22.38 20.52
C ASN A 203 0.47 23.40 19.38
N ILE A 204 1.55 24.17 19.30
CA ILE A 204 1.72 25.29 18.36
C ILE A 204 1.61 24.88 16.89
N ILE A 205 2.00 23.65 16.56
CA ILE A 205 1.95 23.14 15.16
C ILE A 205 0.52 22.75 14.81
N THR A 206 -0.15 21.99 15.69
CA THR A 206 -1.53 21.55 15.46
C THR A 206 -2.52 22.73 15.52
N GLU A 207 -2.28 23.73 16.36
CA GLU A 207 -3.03 24.99 16.35
C GLU A 207 -3.06 25.61 14.95
N GLN A 208 -1.90 25.73 14.31
CA GLN A 208 -1.81 26.29 12.94
C GLN A 208 -2.58 25.44 11.91
N MET A 209 -2.54 24.13 12.03
CA MET A 209 -3.22 23.22 11.10
C MET A 209 -4.75 23.35 11.17
N VAL A 210 -5.31 23.57 12.36
CA VAL A 210 -6.76 23.64 12.57
C VAL A 210 -7.28 25.07 12.70
N ARG A 211 -6.43 26.08 12.52
CA ARG A 211 -6.77 27.50 12.76
C ARG A 211 -8.07 27.93 12.07
N SER A 212 -8.25 27.59 10.80
CA SER A 212 -9.44 27.98 10.04
C SER A 212 -10.75 27.42 10.64
N VAL A 213 -10.70 26.20 11.16
CA VAL A 213 -11.85 25.53 11.79
C VAL A 213 -12.07 26.08 13.21
N TYR A 214 -11.00 26.32 13.94
CA TYR A 214 -11.06 26.89 15.27
C TYR A 214 -11.56 28.34 15.25
N ASP A 215 -11.13 29.18 14.33
CA ASP A 215 -11.63 30.55 14.13
C ASP A 215 -13.12 30.54 13.76
N ALA A 216 -13.58 29.53 13.01
CA ALA A 216 -15.01 29.36 12.73
C ALA A 216 -15.80 29.07 14.03
N LEU A 217 -15.25 28.18 14.89
CA LEU A 217 -15.83 27.89 16.20
C LEU A 217 -15.93 29.17 17.07
N GLN A 218 -14.85 29.95 17.16
CA GLN A 218 -14.82 31.19 17.98
C GLN A 218 -15.82 32.27 17.48
N ARG A 219 -16.12 32.26 16.19
CA ARG A 219 -17.11 33.19 15.58
C ARG A 219 -18.55 32.66 15.66
N GLY A 220 -18.79 31.51 16.28
CA GLY A 220 -20.11 30.89 16.36
C GLY A 220 -20.62 30.36 15.01
N ALA A 221 -19.71 30.03 14.06
CA ALA A 221 -20.07 29.42 12.76
C ALA A 221 -20.26 27.91 12.92
N ASP A 222 -21.15 27.48 13.80
CA ASP A 222 -21.36 26.09 14.21
C ASP A 222 -21.65 25.15 13.03
N ASN A 223 -22.38 25.62 12.03
CA ASN A 223 -22.68 24.84 10.82
C ASN A 223 -21.40 24.49 10.03
N GLN A 224 -20.46 25.43 9.96
CA GLN A 224 -19.19 25.19 9.28
C GLN A 224 -18.34 24.17 10.05
N VAL A 225 -18.22 24.35 11.36
CA VAL A 225 -17.47 23.43 12.23
C VAL A 225 -18.08 22.02 12.17
N SER A 226 -19.40 21.92 12.35
CA SER A 226 -20.14 20.66 12.29
C SER A 226 -20.02 19.98 10.93
N GLY A 227 -20.01 20.75 9.84
CA GLY A 227 -19.81 20.22 8.49
C GLY A 227 -18.43 19.58 8.31
N VAL A 228 -17.35 20.24 8.77
CA VAL A 228 -15.99 19.69 8.68
C VAL A 228 -15.84 18.44 9.55
N LEU A 229 -16.22 18.55 10.82
CA LEU A 229 -16.09 17.44 11.77
C LEU A 229 -17.01 16.29 11.41
N GLY A 230 -18.24 16.56 10.96
CA GLY A 230 -19.18 15.54 10.49
C GLY A 230 -18.66 14.79 9.26
N THR A 231 -18.03 15.49 8.32
CA THR A 231 -17.36 14.86 7.17
C THR A 231 -16.25 13.91 7.62
N LEU A 232 -15.40 14.35 8.55
CA LEU A 232 -14.32 13.52 9.08
C LEU A 232 -14.86 12.33 9.87
N GLN A 233 -15.76 12.56 10.81
CA GLN A 233 -16.37 11.52 11.65
C GLN A 233 -17.12 10.48 10.83
N GLY A 234 -17.89 10.92 9.83
CA GLY A 234 -18.61 10.04 8.91
C GLY A 234 -17.66 9.20 8.05
N ALA A 235 -16.53 9.76 7.64
CA ALA A 235 -15.50 9.01 6.92
C ALA A 235 -14.87 7.94 7.82
N VAL A 236 -14.34 8.33 8.98
CA VAL A 236 -13.61 7.39 9.86
C VAL A 236 -14.51 6.35 10.51
N ALA A 237 -15.81 6.62 10.69
CA ALA A 237 -16.77 5.65 11.21
C ALA A 237 -16.83 4.37 10.35
N GLN A 238 -16.55 4.47 9.05
CA GLN A 238 -16.54 3.32 8.14
C GLN A 238 -15.44 2.31 8.45
N ILE A 239 -14.34 2.74 9.07
CA ILE A 239 -13.19 1.89 9.42
C ILE A 239 -13.07 1.64 10.92
N ASN A 240 -13.94 2.23 11.73
CA ASN A 240 -13.92 2.08 13.17
C ASN A 240 -14.61 0.77 13.59
N THR A 241 -13.94 -0.35 13.39
CA THR A 241 -14.44 -1.70 13.69
C THR A 241 -13.57 -2.38 14.76
N PRO A 242 -14.12 -3.34 15.55
CA PRO A 242 -13.36 -4.09 16.53
C PRO A 242 -12.12 -4.77 15.94
N GLU A 243 -12.21 -5.28 14.72
CA GLU A 243 -11.11 -5.95 14.01
C GLU A 243 -9.99 -4.97 13.68
N MET A 244 -10.34 -3.77 13.23
CA MET A 244 -9.37 -2.71 12.98
C MET A 244 -8.68 -2.27 14.28
N MET A 245 -9.48 -2.04 15.33
CA MET A 245 -8.96 -1.71 16.66
C MET A 245 -7.97 -2.78 17.14
N TRP A 246 -8.30 -4.05 16.95
CA TRP A 246 -7.44 -5.18 17.33
C TRP A 246 -6.11 -5.15 16.57
N VAL A 247 -6.14 -5.01 15.24
CA VAL A 247 -4.94 -5.08 14.40
C VAL A 247 -3.99 -3.90 14.63
N PHE A 248 -4.55 -2.69 14.84
CA PHE A 248 -3.77 -1.46 14.94
C PHE A 248 -3.45 -1.02 16.36
N SER A 249 -3.88 -1.75 17.40
CA SER A 249 -3.76 -1.33 18.81
C SER A 249 -2.35 -1.42 19.39
N ARG A 250 -1.43 -2.07 18.69
CA ARG A 250 -0.07 -2.30 19.20
C ARG A 250 0.95 -2.49 18.08
N PRO A 251 2.23 -2.20 18.36
CA PRO A 251 3.30 -2.54 17.43
C PRO A 251 3.39 -4.07 17.27
N GLY A 252 3.84 -4.51 16.10
CA GLY A 252 3.96 -5.93 15.79
C GLY A 252 4.85 -6.14 14.59
N CYS A 253 4.28 -6.35 13.40
CA CYS A 253 5.10 -6.50 12.21
C CYS A 253 5.75 -5.16 11.82
N PRO A 254 7.06 -5.15 11.51
CA PRO A 254 7.73 -3.98 11.00
C PRO A 254 7.24 -3.67 9.59
N LEU A 255 7.02 -2.39 9.29
CA LEU A 255 6.64 -1.94 7.94
C LEU A 255 7.84 -1.60 7.05
N ASP A 256 9.04 -1.50 7.59
CA ASP A 256 10.30 -1.38 6.87
C ASP A 256 10.83 -2.76 6.42
N VAL A 257 9.96 -3.55 5.78
CA VAL A 257 10.16 -4.97 5.44
C VAL A 257 11.46 -5.28 4.69
N ASN A 258 12.04 -4.30 4.02
CA ASN A 258 13.34 -4.43 3.34
C ASN A 258 14.54 -3.97 4.20
N ASN A 259 14.34 -3.78 5.50
CA ASN A 259 15.41 -3.47 6.41
C ASN A 259 16.43 -4.62 6.42
N PRO A 260 17.71 -4.34 6.16
CA PRO A 260 18.75 -5.37 6.12
C PRO A 260 18.91 -6.18 7.41
N ASP A 261 18.54 -5.62 8.54
CA ASP A 261 18.71 -6.28 9.83
C ASP A 261 17.57 -7.29 10.12
N HIS A 262 16.39 -7.09 9.49
CA HIS A 262 15.21 -7.93 9.67
C HIS A 262 14.33 -7.98 8.41
N PRO A 263 14.85 -8.50 7.28
CA PRO A 263 14.09 -8.59 6.05
C PRO A 263 12.85 -9.47 6.24
N ALA A 264 11.75 -9.08 5.61
CA ALA A 264 10.48 -9.77 5.78
C ALA A 264 9.63 -9.74 4.51
N ILE A 265 8.64 -10.61 4.47
CA ILE A 265 7.53 -10.56 3.53
C ILE A 265 6.30 -10.14 4.34
N LEU A 266 5.59 -9.13 3.86
CA LEU A 266 4.34 -8.67 4.42
C LEU A 266 3.20 -9.01 3.47
N THR A 267 2.34 -9.95 3.85
CA THR A 267 1.08 -10.20 3.16
C THR A 267 0.00 -9.30 3.74
N VAL A 268 -0.55 -8.41 2.90
CA VAL A 268 -1.73 -7.59 3.24
C VAL A 268 -2.93 -8.27 2.62
N ALA A 269 -3.75 -8.86 3.47
CA ALA A 269 -4.88 -9.68 3.09
C ALA A 269 -6.17 -8.86 2.99
N THR A 270 -7.01 -9.19 2.02
CA THR A 270 -8.38 -8.70 1.96
C THR A 270 -9.31 -9.80 1.47
N ASN A 271 -10.60 -9.57 1.62
CA ASN A 271 -11.65 -10.46 1.14
C ASN A 271 -12.50 -9.69 0.11
N PRO A 272 -12.79 -10.27 -1.07
CA PRO A 272 -13.64 -9.63 -2.08
C PRO A 272 -14.97 -9.14 -1.55
N THR A 273 -15.56 -9.82 -0.57
CA THR A 273 -16.87 -9.47 0.01
C THR A 273 -16.83 -8.25 0.92
N THR A 274 -15.69 -7.97 1.57
CA THR A 274 -15.51 -6.85 2.52
C THR A 274 -14.49 -5.83 2.03
N SER A 275 -14.04 -5.96 0.79
CA SER A 275 -12.94 -5.15 0.23
C SER A 275 -13.20 -3.65 0.26
N GLN A 276 -14.46 -3.20 0.13
CA GLN A 276 -14.78 -1.77 0.15
C GLN A 276 -14.47 -1.12 1.50
N THR A 277 -14.79 -1.79 2.59
CA THR A 277 -14.53 -1.31 3.96
C THR A 277 -13.05 -1.44 4.34
N LEU A 278 -12.40 -2.52 3.94
CA LEU A 278 -11.03 -2.83 4.37
C LEU A 278 -9.94 -2.19 3.47
N SER A 279 -10.28 -1.84 2.23
CA SER A 279 -9.32 -1.24 1.29
C SER A 279 -8.60 0.01 1.81
N PRO A 280 -9.25 0.96 2.53
CA PRO A 280 -8.56 2.12 3.08
C PRO A 280 -7.45 1.75 4.06
N LEU A 281 -7.67 0.73 4.89
CA LEU A 281 -6.70 0.24 5.87
C LEU A 281 -5.52 -0.45 5.19
N CYS A 282 -5.80 -1.32 4.22
CA CYS A 282 -4.77 -1.94 3.39
C CYS A 282 -3.93 -0.88 2.65
N SER A 283 -4.59 0.15 2.10
CA SER A 283 -3.93 1.25 1.40
C SER A 283 -3.00 2.03 2.32
N LEU A 284 -3.43 2.34 3.54
CA LEU A 284 -2.60 3.01 4.53
C LEU A 284 -1.33 2.19 4.83
N VAL A 285 -1.48 0.92 5.17
CA VAL A 285 -0.34 0.03 5.46
C VAL A 285 0.63 -0.04 4.28
N ILE A 286 0.13 -0.26 3.06
CA ILE A 286 0.97 -0.33 1.86
C ILE A 286 1.68 1.01 1.60
N THR A 287 0.99 2.15 1.81
CA THR A 287 1.57 3.48 1.66
C THR A 287 2.73 3.68 2.63
N VAL A 288 2.51 3.39 3.91
CA VAL A 288 3.54 3.54 4.94
C VAL A 288 4.72 2.61 4.66
N ALA A 289 4.47 1.32 4.45
CA ALA A 289 5.52 0.35 4.19
C ALA A 289 6.32 0.71 2.92
N THR A 290 5.64 1.16 1.87
CA THR A 290 6.28 1.61 0.63
C THR A 290 7.19 2.83 0.84
N LYS A 291 6.80 3.78 1.70
CA LYS A 291 7.65 4.93 2.06
C LYS A 291 8.88 4.51 2.85
N LEU A 292 8.69 3.65 3.85
CA LEU A 292 9.79 3.12 4.67
C LEU A 292 10.78 2.31 3.82
N MET A 293 10.27 1.48 2.92
CA MET A 293 11.11 0.76 1.95
C MET A 293 11.98 1.70 1.10
N ASN A 294 11.53 2.92 0.80
CA ASN A 294 12.33 3.91 0.09
C ASN A 294 13.44 4.52 0.94
N GLN A 295 13.20 4.70 2.23
CA GLN A 295 14.19 5.28 3.15
C GLN A 295 15.38 4.36 3.38
N CYS A 296 15.20 3.05 3.21
CA CYS A 296 16.27 2.05 3.32
C CYS A 296 17.23 2.06 2.12
N LEU A 297 17.01 2.92 1.11
CA LEU A 297 17.92 3.09 -0.02
C LEU A 297 19.27 3.62 0.45
N GLY A 298 20.36 2.89 0.13
CA GLY A 298 21.71 3.33 0.37
C GLY A 298 22.28 3.07 1.77
N LYS A 299 21.54 2.47 2.70
CA LYS A 299 22.09 1.99 3.97
C LYS A 299 22.94 0.73 3.74
N LYS A 300 24.16 0.91 3.19
CA LYS A 300 25.12 -0.19 3.05
C LYS A 300 25.83 -0.42 4.37
N LYS A 301 25.62 -1.55 5.03
CA LYS A 301 26.60 -2.08 5.98
C LYS A 301 27.82 -2.60 5.21
N LYS A 302 29.01 -2.18 5.61
CA LYS A 302 30.29 -2.35 4.90
C LYS A 302 30.73 -3.80 4.58
N ASN A 303 30.08 -4.84 5.04
CA ASN A 303 30.58 -6.22 4.94
C ASN A 303 29.54 -7.32 4.69
N VAL A 304 28.36 -7.03 4.18
CA VAL A 304 27.40 -8.08 3.83
C VAL A 304 26.88 -7.88 2.42
N VAL A 305 27.24 -8.83 1.60
CA VAL A 305 26.86 -8.96 0.20
C VAL A 305 25.34 -8.88 0.03
N LEU A 306 24.87 -7.80 -0.60
CA LEU A 306 23.94 -7.75 -1.74
C LEU A 306 22.48 -8.26 -1.61
N TRP A 307 22.06 -8.98 -0.60
CA TRP A 307 20.72 -9.57 -0.52
C TRP A 307 19.61 -8.59 -0.04
N ARG A 308 19.99 -7.40 0.39
CA ARG A 308 19.17 -6.56 1.26
C ARG A 308 18.59 -5.28 0.64
N ASP A 309 18.97 -4.96 -0.59
CA ASP A 309 18.45 -3.77 -1.30
C ASP A 309 17.31 -4.10 -2.27
N VAL A 310 16.89 -5.35 -2.34
CA VAL A 310 15.92 -5.81 -3.34
C VAL A 310 14.53 -5.91 -2.76
N ARG A 311 13.57 -5.32 -3.43
CA ARG A 311 12.18 -5.15 -2.99
C ARG A 311 11.21 -5.56 -4.04
N PHE A 312 10.09 -6.10 -3.63
CA PHE A 312 8.96 -6.29 -4.52
C PHE A 312 7.65 -5.85 -3.88
N VAL A 313 6.74 -5.40 -4.72
CA VAL A 313 5.34 -5.18 -4.36
C VAL A 313 4.52 -5.94 -5.39
N ILE A 314 3.82 -6.97 -4.95
CA ILE A 314 2.91 -7.72 -5.80
C ILE A 314 1.49 -7.23 -5.48
N LEU A 315 0.88 -6.56 -6.44
CA LEU A 315 -0.47 -6.05 -6.35
C LEU A 315 -1.37 -6.87 -7.26
N LEU A 316 -2.37 -7.51 -6.68
CA LEU A 316 -3.35 -8.30 -7.41
C LEU A 316 -4.57 -7.48 -7.85
N PRO A 317 -5.46 -8.04 -8.70
CA PRO A 317 -6.70 -7.39 -9.12
C PRO A 317 -7.49 -6.86 -7.92
N GLY A 318 -7.92 -5.60 -8.00
CA GLY A 318 -8.63 -4.89 -6.92
C GLY A 318 -7.83 -3.73 -6.32
N PHE A 319 -6.49 -3.76 -6.33
CA PHE A 319 -5.69 -2.66 -5.81
C PHE A 319 -5.90 -1.35 -6.60
N VAL A 320 -6.06 -1.44 -7.91
CA VAL A 320 -6.35 -0.27 -8.77
C VAL A 320 -7.67 0.41 -8.36
N ARG A 321 -8.67 -0.37 -7.91
CA ARG A 321 -9.91 0.19 -7.35
C ARG A 321 -9.72 0.85 -5.98
N MET A 322 -8.71 0.42 -5.24
CA MET A 322 -8.38 0.91 -3.90
C MET A 322 -7.67 2.27 -3.94
N VAL A 323 -6.80 2.47 -4.93
CA VAL A 323 -6.00 3.70 -5.09
C VAL A 323 -6.69 4.75 -5.97
N GLY A 324 -7.89 4.46 -6.47
CA GLY A 324 -8.65 5.25 -7.43
C GLY A 324 -8.45 4.78 -8.87
N ASP A 325 -9.39 5.11 -9.76
CA ASP A 325 -9.24 4.82 -11.19
C ASP A 325 -7.95 5.47 -11.71
N PRO A 326 -7.09 4.72 -12.42
CA PRO A 326 -5.90 5.32 -13.00
C PRO A 326 -6.35 6.44 -13.96
N PRO A 327 -5.65 7.58 -13.98
CA PRO A 327 -5.88 8.57 -15.01
C PRO A 327 -5.74 7.88 -16.37
N ARG A 328 -6.56 8.28 -17.36
CA ARG A 328 -6.67 7.67 -18.71
C ARG A 328 -5.36 7.52 -19.50
N SER A 329 -4.23 7.92 -18.92
CA SER A 329 -2.88 7.67 -19.41
C SER A 329 -2.17 6.69 -18.45
N ALA A 330 -1.95 5.47 -18.90
CA ALA A 330 -1.20 4.42 -18.21
C ALA A 330 0.24 4.84 -17.77
N GLY A 331 0.67 6.04 -18.10
CA GLY A 331 1.97 6.61 -17.77
C GLY A 331 2.15 7.02 -16.30
N HIS A 332 1.09 7.23 -15.53
CA HIS A 332 1.21 7.73 -14.15
C HIS A 332 1.16 6.64 -13.07
N ALA A 333 0.57 5.48 -13.33
CA ALA A 333 0.65 4.34 -12.41
C ALA A 333 2.09 3.80 -12.26
N ILE A 334 2.94 4.05 -13.24
CA ILE A 334 4.36 3.62 -13.28
C ILE A 334 5.29 4.60 -12.53
N SER A 335 4.84 5.83 -12.27
CA SER A 335 5.65 6.88 -11.63
C SER A 335 5.99 6.62 -10.15
N PHE A 336 5.28 5.70 -9.47
CA PHE A 336 5.62 5.31 -8.10
C PHE A 336 6.80 4.33 -8.01
N CYS A 337 7.34 3.88 -9.13
CA CYS A 337 8.32 2.79 -9.21
C CYS A 337 9.74 3.21 -9.58
N ASN A 338 10.19 4.41 -9.26
CA ASN A 338 11.61 4.72 -9.41
C ASN A 338 12.46 3.76 -8.55
N ASN A 339 13.08 2.76 -9.20
CA ASN A 339 13.91 1.69 -8.64
C ASN A 339 13.19 0.62 -7.80
N ARG A 340 11.93 0.28 -8.08
CA ARG A 340 11.21 -0.80 -7.40
C ARG A 340 10.70 -1.84 -8.37
N LEU A 341 10.78 -3.10 -7.96
CA LEU A 341 10.07 -4.16 -8.62
C LEU A 341 8.59 -4.09 -8.22
N ALA A 342 7.73 -3.88 -9.18
CA ALA A 342 6.29 -4.00 -9.00
C ALA A 342 5.74 -5.02 -10.00
N VAL A 343 4.96 -5.97 -9.52
CA VAL A 343 4.22 -6.91 -10.35
C VAL A 343 2.75 -6.56 -10.24
N PHE A 344 2.17 -6.11 -11.34
CA PHE A 344 0.76 -5.79 -11.44
C PHE A 344 0.03 -6.88 -12.22
N MET A 345 -1.11 -7.34 -11.70
CA MET A 345 -2.01 -8.23 -12.42
C MET A 345 -3.35 -7.53 -12.65
N VAL A 346 -3.81 -7.50 -13.88
CA VAL A 346 -5.11 -6.97 -14.28
C VAL A 346 -5.97 -8.05 -14.93
#